data_79b12a322eefcc677084ae5f0940034e
#
_entry.id   79b12a322eefcc677084ae5f0940034e
#
_cell.length_a   1.000
_cell.length_b   1.000
_cell.length_c   1.000
_cell.angle_alpha   90.00
_cell.angle_beta   90.00
_cell.angle_gamma   90.00
#
_symmetry.space_group_name_H-M   'P 1'
#
loop_
_entity.id
_entity.type
_entity.pdbx_description
1 polymer ?
#
loop_
_entity_poly.entity_id
_entity_poly.type
_entity_poly.pdbx_seq_one_letter_code
_entity_poly.pdbx_strand_id
1 'polypeptide(L)'
;MITKATIKDISLIQDLAQKSWRSHYPGIISHEQIDFMLDLMYSEEEITRQFNNPNYHYYLLGDAENFYGIMGFENHYEQKTTKLHRIYITEEGKGKGLGKEAIQFLKNQILEVDDQRIILAVNKQNPSYHFYLSQGFKVYEEGVFDIGNGFVMDDYLMEWNT
;
A
#
# COMPACT_ATOMS: atom_id res chain seq x y z
N MET A 1 -5.96 9.07 12.42
CA MET A 1 -6.21 7.90 13.31
C MET A 1 -5.96 6.61 12.54
N ILE A 2 -5.24 5.70 13.14
CA ILE A 2 -4.84 4.44 12.49
C ILE A 2 -5.42 3.30 13.32
N THR A 3 -6.27 2.48 12.69
CA THR A 3 -7.00 1.41 13.38
C THR A 3 -6.67 0.07 12.75
N LYS A 4 -6.29 -0.91 13.56
CA LYS A 4 -6.00 -2.25 13.05
C LYS A 4 -7.27 -2.88 12.47
N ALA A 5 -7.17 -3.33 11.21
CA ALA A 5 -8.26 -4.02 10.55
C ALA A 5 -8.35 -5.48 11.00
N THR A 6 -9.52 -6.05 10.88
CA THR A 6 -9.79 -7.47 11.12
C THR A 6 -10.40 -8.10 9.89
N ILE A 7 -10.56 -9.42 9.90
CA ILE A 7 -11.18 -10.16 8.80
C ILE A 7 -12.61 -9.68 8.50
N LYS A 8 -13.26 -9.04 9.46
CA LYS A 8 -14.60 -8.46 9.27
C LYS A 8 -14.58 -7.21 8.39
N ASP A 9 -13.40 -6.63 8.16
CA ASP A 9 -13.23 -5.38 7.40
C ASP A 9 -12.90 -5.61 5.92
N ILE A 10 -12.95 -6.85 5.43
CA ILE A 10 -12.59 -7.16 4.03
C ILE A 10 -13.38 -6.31 3.05
N SER A 11 -14.70 -6.20 3.21
CA SER A 11 -15.53 -5.40 2.31
C SER A 11 -15.15 -3.92 2.32
N LEU A 12 -14.81 -3.39 3.48
CA LEU A 12 -14.35 -2.00 3.61
C LEU A 12 -13.00 -1.79 2.94
N ILE A 13 -12.07 -2.72 3.11
CA ILE A 13 -10.76 -2.70 2.45
C ILE A 13 -10.95 -2.68 0.93
N GLN A 14 -11.81 -3.55 0.41
CA GLN A 14 -12.12 -3.62 -1.03
C GLN A 14 -12.71 -2.31 -1.53
N ASP A 15 -13.65 -1.73 -0.80
CA ASP A 15 -14.32 -0.48 -1.18
C ASP A 15 -13.33 0.69 -1.21
N LEU A 16 -12.50 0.84 -0.19
CA LEU A 16 -11.49 1.89 -0.12
C LEU A 16 -10.42 1.74 -1.20
N ALA A 17 -9.98 0.52 -1.46
CA ALA A 17 -9.03 0.24 -2.54
C ALA A 17 -9.62 0.59 -3.90
N GLN A 18 -10.84 0.16 -4.18
CA GLN A 18 -11.51 0.42 -5.45
C GLN A 18 -11.68 1.92 -5.69
N LYS A 19 -12.17 2.65 -4.71
CA LYS A 19 -12.33 4.10 -4.81
C LYS A 19 -11.00 4.80 -5.07
N SER A 20 -9.95 4.41 -4.38
CA SER A 20 -8.63 5.01 -4.54
C SER A 20 -8.04 4.70 -5.92
N TRP A 21 -8.06 3.46 -6.36
CA TRP A 21 -7.51 3.05 -7.65
C TRP A 21 -8.24 3.72 -8.83
N ARG A 22 -9.58 3.78 -8.77
CA ARG A 22 -10.37 4.38 -9.84
C ARG A 22 -10.26 5.91 -9.89
N SER A 23 -9.77 6.51 -8.82
CA SER A 23 -9.47 7.94 -8.76
C SER A 23 -8.05 8.26 -9.22
N HIS A 24 -7.05 7.43 -8.86
CA HIS A 24 -5.63 7.74 -9.04
C HIS A 24 -5.02 7.20 -10.34
N TYR A 25 -5.47 6.05 -10.83
CA TYR A 25 -4.82 5.36 -11.95
C TYR A 25 -5.36 5.65 -13.35
N PRO A 26 -6.55 6.22 -13.57
CA PRO A 26 -6.96 6.62 -14.93
C PRO A 26 -5.91 7.54 -15.56
N GLY A 27 -5.53 7.22 -16.82
CA GLY A 27 -4.47 7.95 -17.51
C GLY A 27 -3.06 7.42 -17.23
N ILE A 28 -2.87 6.57 -16.23
CA ILE A 28 -1.60 5.89 -15.93
C ILE A 28 -1.61 4.47 -16.48
N ILE A 29 -2.68 3.74 -16.22
CA ILE A 29 -2.95 2.40 -16.75
C ILE A 29 -4.39 2.33 -17.28
N SER A 30 -4.68 1.33 -18.12
CA SER A 30 -6.01 1.16 -18.72
C SER A 30 -7.06 0.76 -17.67
N HIS A 31 -8.33 0.98 -18.00
CA HIS A 31 -9.45 0.50 -17.17
C HIS A 31 -9.42 -1.02 -16.99
N GLU A 32 -9.10 -1.75 -18.06
CA GLU A 32 -8.99 -3.21 -18.01
C GLU A 32 -7.87 -3.64 -17.06
N GLN A 33 -6.75 -2.94 -17.06
CA GLN A 33 -5.65 -3.21 -16.13
C GLN A 33 -6.05 -2.88 -14.68
N ILE A 34 -6.77 -1.79 -14.47
CA ILE A 34 -7.29 -1.46 -13.13
C ILE A 34 -8.19 -2.58 -12.63
N ASP A 35 -9.15 -3.03 -13.45
CA ASP A 35 -10.06 -4.11 -13.08
C ASP A 35 -9.30 -5.41 -12.78
N PHE A 36 -8.33 -5.75 -13.60
CA PHE A 36 -7.49 -6.93 -13.42
C PHE A 36 -6.69 -6.85 -12.11
N MET A 37 -6.07 -5.70 -11.82
CA MET A 37 -5.27 -5.50 -10.63
C MET A 37 -6.13 -5.54 -9.36
N LEU A 38 -7.30 -4.91 -9.38
CA LEU A 38 -8.21 -4.93 -8.24
C LEU A 38 -8.70 -6.36 -7.94
N ASP A 39 -9.03 -7.13 -8.95
CA ASP A 39 -9.44 -8.52 -8.78
C ASP A 39 -8.29 -9.38 -8.24
N LEU A 40 -7.09 -9.21 -8.80
CA LEU A 40 -5.91 -9.97 -8.38
C LEU A 40 -5.51 -9.67 -6.94
N MET A 41 -5.47 -8.39 -6.56
CA MET A 41 -4.91 -7.92 -5.30
C MET A 41 -5.92 -7.86 -4.16
N TYR A 42 -7.21 -7.67 -4.48
CA TYR A 42 -8.23 -7.35 -3.48
C TYR A 42 -9.44 -8.29 -3.53
N SER A 43 -9.30 -9.48 -4.12
CA SER A 43 -10.34 -10.49 -3.98
C SER A 43 -10.50 -10.89 -2.52
N GLU A 44 -11.69 -11.33 -2.14
CA GLU A 44 -11.92 -11.83 -0.78
C GLU A 44 -10.95 -12.96 -0.41
N GLU A 45 -10.68 -13.85 -1.36
CA GLU A 45 -9.74 -14.96 -1.20
C GLU A 45 -8.32 -14.44 -0.91
N GLU A 46 -7.83 -13.47 -1.68
CA GLU A 46 -6.49 -12.92 -1.50
C GLU A 46 -6.34 -12.17 -0.17
N ILE A 47 -7.32 -11.34 0.18
CA ILE A 47 -7.28 -10.61 1.45
C ILE A 47 -7.37 -11.59 2.65
N THR A 48 -8.21 -12.62 2.54
CA THR A 48 -8.30 -13.66 3.57
C THR A 48 -6.97 -14.37 3.76
N ARG A 49 -6.29 -14.71 2.65
CA ARG A 49 -4.97 -15.32 2.68
C ARG A 49 -3.97 -14.43 3.41
N GLN A 50 -4.02 -13.13 3.17
CA GLN A 50 -3.14 -12.17 3.85
C GLN A 50 -3.45 -12.07 5.34
N PHE A 51 -4.71 -12.06 5.75
CA PHE A 51 -5.07 -12.08 7.16
C PHE A 51 -4.59 -13.36 7.89
N ASN A 52 -4.46 -14.46 7.17
CA ASN A 52 -3.93 -15.72 7.72
C ASN A 52 -2.41 -15.75 7.83
N ASN A 53 -1.72 -14.78 7.24
CA ASN A 53 -0.27 -14.63 7.38
C ASN A 53 0.04 -13.79 8.63
N PRO A 54 0.70 -14.36 9.66
CA PRO A 54 0.95 -13.64 10.91
C PRO A 54 1.86 -12.42 10.76
N ASN A 55 2.60 -12.32 9.67
CA ASN A 55 3.49 -11.19 9.39
C ASN A 55 2.82 -10.08 8.57
N TYR A 56 1.63 -10.33 8.01
CA TYR A 56 0.91 -9.37 7.20
C TYR A 56 -0.12 -8.63 8.05
N HIS A 57 -0.11 -7.29 7.96
CA HIS A 57 -0.97 -6.44 8.79
C HIS A 57 -1.72 -5.43 7.93
N TYR A 58 -3.02 -5.31 8.16
CA TYR A 58 -3.85 -4.27 7.56
C TYR A 58 -4.28 -3.25 8.61
N TYR A 59 -4.20 -1.99 8.23
CA TYR A 59 -4.69 -0.87 9.03
C TYR A 59 -5.61 0.02 8.21
N LEU A 60 -6.61 0.57 8.89
CA LEU A 60 -7.55 1.53 8.33
C LEU A 60 -7.09 2.92 8.72
N LEU A 61 -7.12 3.85 7.76
CA LEU A 61 -6.65 5.22 7.95
C LEU A 61 -7.86 6.15 7.92
N GLY A 62 -8.01 6.98 8.93
CA GLY A 62 -9.16 7.86 8.99
C GLY A 62 -9.12 8.87 10.13
N ASP A 63 -10.29 9.39 10.45
CA ASP A 63 -10.52 10.26 11.59
C ASP A 63 -11.55 9.62 12.53
N ALA A 64 -12.09 10.40 13.47
CA ALA A 64 -13.06 9.89 14.44
C ALA A 64 -14.40 9.46 13.82
N GLU A 65 -14.70 9.90 12.61
CA GLU A 65 -16.00 9.69 11.97
C GLU A 65 -15.95 8.72 10.79
N ASN A 66 -14.87 8.75 9.98
CA ASN A 66 -14.80 8.01 8.73
C ASN A 66 -13.41 7.42 8.47
N PHE A 67 -13.39 6.35 7.68
CA PHE A 67 -12.17 5.80 7.10
C PHE A 67 -12.01 6.26 5.65
N TYR A 68 -10.80 6.66 5.30
CA TYR A 68 -10.47 7.22 3.99
C TYR A 68 -9.38 6.45 3.25
N GLY A 69 -8.75 5.49 3.91
CA GLY A 69 -7.65 4.78 3.30
C GLY A 69 -7.31 3.49 4.02
N ILE A 70 -6.38 2.76 3.41
CA ILE A 70 -5.86 1.49 3.91
C ILE A 70 -4.35 1.49 3.83
N MET A 71 -3.72 0.71 4.72
CA MET A 71 -2.30 0.38 4.66
C MET A 71 -2.14 -1.11 4.92
N GLY A 72 -1.36 -1.79 4.07
CA GLY A 72 -1.02 -3.20 4.25
C GLY A 72 0.48 -3.38 4.14
N PHE A 73 1.10 -4.03 5.11
CA PHE A 73 2.52 -4.30 5.11
C PHE A 73 2.81 -5.68 5.68
N GLU A 74 3.99 -6.20 5.35
CA GLU A 74 4.45 -7.51 5.77
C GLU A 74 5.81 -7.41 6.44
N ASN A 75 5.86 -7.77 7.73
CA ASN A 75 7.11 -7.82 8.49
C ASN A 75 7.95 -9.03 8.03
N HIS A 76 9.27 -8.90 8.13
CA HIS A 76 10.20 -10.00 7.80
C HIS A 76 9.99 -10.55 6.38
N TYR A 77 9.62 -9.67 5.45
CA TYR A 77 9.45 -10.04 4.04
C TYR A 77 10.76 -10.53 3.43
N GLU A 78 11.85 -9.86 3.77
CA GLU A 78 13.23 -10.28 3.59
C GLU A 78 13.95 -10.11 4.94
N GLN A 79 15.23 -10.44 5.00
CA GLN A 79 15.99 -10.30 6.24
C GLN A 79 15.97 -8.83 6.71
N LYS A 80 15.51 -8.62 7.96
CA LYS A 80 15.43 -7.30 8.59
C LYS A 80 14.64 -6.27 7.78
N THR A 81 13.70 -6.73 6.95
CA THR A 81 12.99 -5.88 6.00
C THR A 81 11.49 -6.09 6.09
N THR A 82 10.75 -5.00 6.23
CA THR A 82 9.29 -4.94 6.09
C THR A 82 8.96 -4.42 4.70
N LYS A 83 8.01 -5.06 4.02
CA LYS A 83 7.49 -4.55 2.75
C LYS A 83 6.17 -3.83 2.96
N LEU A 84 6.11 -2.58 2.54
CA LEU A 84 4.85 -1.85 2.42
C LEU A 84 4.20 -2.25 1.09
N HIS A 85 3.22 -3.15 1.17
CA HIS A 85 2.52 -3.65 -0.01
C HIS A 85 1.52 -2.64 -0.55
N ARG A 86 0.80 -1.94 0.34
CA ARG A 86 -0.34 -1.12 -0.01
C ARG A 86 -0.47 0.07 0.92
N ILE A 87 -0.64 1.24 0.35
CA ILE A 87 -1.10 2.43 1.05
C ILE A 87 -1.89 3.25 0.04
N TYR A 88 -3.20 3.32 0.24
CA TYR A 88 -4.10 4.01 -0.66
C TYR A 88 -5.06 4.88 0.12
N ILE A 89 -5.21 6.12 -0.32
CA ILE A 89 -6.07 7.12 0.32
C ILE A 89 -7.04 7.62 -0.75
N THR A 90 -8.32 7.64 -0.43
CA THR A 90 -9.35 8.14 -1.34
C THR A 90 -9.22 9.66 -1.53
N GLU A 91 -9.85 10.20 -2.59
CA GLU A 91 -9.87 11.64 -2.82
C GLU A 91 -10.37 12.42 -1.59
N GLU A 92 -11.40 11.90 -0.94
CA GLU A 92 -11.98 12.53 0.26
C GLU A 92 -10.99 12.59 1.43
N GLY A 93 -10.03 11.68 1.48
CA GLY A 93 -9.01 11.63 2.52
C GLY A 93 -7.78 12.50 2.25
N LYS A 94 -7.65 13.06 1.06
CA LYS A 94 -6.50 13.88 0.72
C LYS A 94 -6.44 15.17 1.53
N GLY A 95 -5.22 15.64 1.81
CA GLY A 95 -4.99 16.87 2.55
C GLY A 95 -5.21 16.76 4.06
N LYS A 96 -5.44 15.57 4.58
CA LYS A 96 -5.65 15.33 6.02
C LYS A 96 -4.40 14.82 6.75
N GLY A 97 -3.27 14.68 6.04
CA GLY A 97 -2.03 14.19 6.63
C GLY A 97 -2.01 12.68 6.91
N LEU A 98 -2.96 11.92 6.37
CA LEU A 98 -3.09 10.48 6.64
C LEU A 98 -1.90 9.67 6.13
N GLY A 99 -1.38 10.00 4.96
CA GLY A 99 -0.22 9.30 4.39
C GLY A 99 1.02 9.47 5.26
N LYS A 100 1.30 10.70 5.68
CA LYS A 100 2.44 11.00 6.56
C LYS A 100 2.29 10.29 7.91
N GLU A 101 1.10 10.32 8.48
CA GLU A 101 0.80 9.63 9.75
C GLU A 101 1.02 8.12 9.60
N ALA A 102 0.56 7.52 8.50
CA ALA A 102 0.71 6.09 8.24
C ALA A 102 2.18 5.70 8.09
N ILE A 103 2.98 6.46 7.34
CA ILE A 103 4.41 6.18 7.17
C ILE A 103 5.16 6.31 8.50
N GLN A 104 4.86 7.33 9.30
CA GLN A 104 5.48 7.47 10.61
C GLN A 104 5.11 6.31 11.54
N PHE A 105 3.85 5.89 11.50
CA PHE A 105 3.39 4.70 12.23
C PHE A 105 4.19 3.46 11.81
N LEU A 106 4.34 3.24 10.50
CA LEU A 106 5.08 2.09 9.98
C LEU A 106 6.54 2.11 10.41
N LYS A 107 7.20 3.27 10.35
CA LYS A 107 8.59 3.42 10.81
C LYS A 107 8.74 3.02 12.29
N ASN A 108 7.77 3.35 13.12
CA ASN A 108 7.78 2.94 14.52
C ASN A 108 7.51 1.44 14.69
N GLN A 109 6.60 0.90 13.91
CA GLN A 109 6.22 -0.52 13.98
C GLN A 109 7.37 -1.45 13.63
N ILE A 110 8.18 -1.11 12.64
CA ILE A 110 9.29 -2.00 12.25
C ILE A 110 10.34 -2.14 13.35
N LEU A 111 10.51 -1.12 14.17
CA LEU A 111 11.45 -1.17 15.30
C LEU A 111 10.98 -2.18 16.36
N GLU A 112 9.69 -2.30 16.58
CA GLU A 112 9.12 -3.24 17.55
C GLU A 112 9.32 -4.70 17.15
N VAL A 113 9.45 -4.98 15.85
CA VAL A 113 9.67 -6.33 15.33
C VAL A 113 11.13 -6.58 14.90
N ASP A 114 12.01 -5.61 15.19
CA ASP A 114 13.45 -5.69 14.88
C ASP A 114 13.76 -5.73 13.38
N ASP A 115 12.90 -5.13 12.57
CA ASP A 115 13.22 -4.82 11.18
C ASP A 115 13.91 -3.47 11.10
N GLN A 116 14.77 -3.29 10.09
CA GLN A 116 15.61 -2.11 9.95
C GLN A 116 15.42 -1.39 8.62
N ARG A 117 14.56 -1.92 7.75
CA ARG A 117 14.38 -1.43 6.41
C ARG A 117 12.91 -1.56 6.00
N ILE A 118 12.41 -0.57 5.28
CA ILE A 118 11.11 -0.63 4.62
C ILE A 118 11.33 -0.56 3.12
N ILE A 119 10.72 -1.47 2.36
CA ILE A 119 10.72 -1.43 0.90
C ILE A 119 9.30 -1.26 0.37
N LEU A 120 9.18 -0.66 -0.81
CA LEU A 120 7.91 -0.52 -1.53
C LEU A 120 8.16 -0.45 -3.03
N ALA A 121 7.11 -0.70 -3.81
CA ALA A 121 7.09 -0.49 -5.25
C ALA A 121 6.07 0.61 -5.57
N VAL A 122 6.42 1.53 -6.48
CA VAL A 122 5.52 2.59 -6.93
C VAL A 122 5.66 2.78 -8.43
N ASN A 123 4.53 2.88 -9.15
CA ASN A 123 4.54 3.14 -10.57
C ASN A 123 5.26 4.46 -10.86
N LYS A 124 6.13 4.47 -11.89
CA LYS A 124 6.94 5.65 -12.24
C LYS A 124 6.11 6.89 -12.56
N GLN A 125 4.87 6.73 -13.00
CA GLN A 125 3.97 7.83 -13.33
C GLN A 125 3.06 8.22 -12.15
N ASN A 126 3.11 7.48 -11.05
CA ASN A 126 2.31 7.77 -9.87
C ASN A 126 2.95 8.93 -9.09
N PRO A 127 2.24 10.05 -8.87
CA PRO A 127 2.77 11.19 -8.12
C PRO A 127 3.13 10.87 -6.67
N SER A 128 2.68 9.74 -6.12
CA SER A 128 3.07 9.28 -4.80
C SER A 128 4.58 9.05 -4.67
N TYR A 129 5.30 8.86 -5.77
CA TYR A 129 6.77 8.82 -5.78
C TYR A 129 7.38 10.02 -5.04
N HIS A 130 6.88 11.23 -5.34
CA HIS A 130 7.37 12.45 -4.68
C HIS A 130 7.05 12.47 -3.19
N PHE A 131 5.89 11.93 -2.81
CA PHE A 131 5.52 11.77 -1.41
C PHE A 131 6.52 10.88 -0.68
N TYR A 132 6.85 9.73 -1.25
CA TYR A 132 7.82 8.81 -0.63
C TYR A 132 9.21 9.42 -0.51
N LEU A 133 9.67 10.17 -1.52
CA LEU A 133 10.92 10.93 -1.41
C LEU A 133 10.87 11.88 -0.21
N SER A 134 9.76 12.59 -0.03
CA SER A 134 9.59 13.53 1.09
C SER A 134 9.62 12.84 2.45
N GLN A 135 9.30 11.55 2.51
CA GLN A 135 9.33 10.75 3.73
C GLN A 135 10.69 10.07 3.97
N GLY A 136 11.68 10.36 3.15
CA GLY A 136 13.04 9.84 3.32
C GLY A 136 13.33 8.55 2.57
N PHE A 137 12.43 8.09 1.73
CA PHE A 137 12.68 6.93 0.86
C PHE A 137 13.55 7.33 -0.33
N LYS A 138 14.30 6.37 -0.85
CA LYS A 138 15.10 6.54 -2.06
C LYS A 138 14.89 5.35 -3.00
N VAL A 139 15.05 5.57 -4.30
CA VAL A 139 15.02 4.49 -5.29
C VAL A 139 16.29 3.65 -5.16
N TYR A 140 16.14 2.33 -5.05
CA TYR A 140 17.28 1.41 -5.05
C TYR A 140 17.30 0.51 -6.27
N GLU A 141 16.17 0.38 -6.97
CA GLU A 141 16.05 -0.43 -8.18
C GLU A 141 14.86 0.07 -8.99
N GLU A 142 14.83 -0.24 -10.27
CA GLU A 142 13.68 0.01 -11.13
C GLU A 142 13.53 -1.12 -12.13
N GLY A 143 12.31 -1.33 -12.64
CA GLY A 143 12.07 -2.36 -13.63
C GLY A 143 10.63 -2.42 -14.10
N VAL A 144 10.45 -3.18 -15.18
CA VAL A 144 9.14 -3.49 -15.73
C VAL A 144 8.79 -4.91 -15.28
N PHE A 145 7.70 -5.04 -14.54
CA PHE A 145 7.28 -6.31 -13.94
C PHE A 145 6.04 -6.83 -14.66
N ASP A 146 6.08 -8.07 -15.10
CA ASP A 146 4.92 -8.77 -15.65
C ASP A 146 4.00 -9.15 -14.48
N ILE A 147 2.74 -8.70 -14.54
CA ILE A 147 1.75 -8.97 -13.51
C ILE A 147 0.70 -9.98 -13.96
N GLY A 148 0.86 -10.55 -15.15
CA GLY A 148 -0.06 -11.51 -15.74
C GLY A 148 -1.04 -10.89 -16.75
N ASN A 149 -1.70 -11.75 -17.51
CA ASN A 149 -2.71 -11.37 -18.50
C ASN A 149 -2.22 -10.33 -19.54
N GLY A 150 -0.89 -10.31 -19.82
CA GLY A 150 -0.29 -9.37 -20.76
C GLY A 150 -0.08 -7.97 -20.21
N PHE A 151 -0.38 -7.72 -18.94
CA PHE A 151 -0.17 -6.43 -18.29
C PHE A 151 1.19 -6.36 -17.62
N VAL A 152 1.74 -5.13 -17.54
CA VAL A 152 3.01 -4.86 -16.87
C VAL A 152 2.88 -3.65 -15.96
N MET A 153 3.74 -3.59 -14.93
CA MET A 153 3.93 -2.40 -14.10
C MET A 153 5.37 -1.94 -14.24
N ASP A 154 5.55 -0.68 -14.63
CA ASP A 154 6.86 -0.03 -14.74
C ASP A 154 7.08 0.77 -13.46
N ASP A 155 7.86 0.21 -12.55
CA ASP A 155 7.95 0.68 -11.17
C ASP A 155 9.35 1.13 -10.77
N TYR A 156 9.38 2.08 -9.83
CA TYR A 156 10.53 2.27 -8.93
C TYR A 156 10.37 1.38 -7.71
N LEU A 157 11.46 0.74 -7.31
CA LEU A 157 11.57 0.09 -6.01
C LEU A 157 12.30 1.05 -5.08
N MET A 158 11.66 1.37 -3.97
CA MET A 158 12.16 2.36 -3.02
C MET A 158 12.40 1.75 -1.65
N GLU A 159 13.35 2.32 -0.90
CA GLU A 159 13.68 1.87 0.45
C GLU A 159 13.88 3.04 1.41
N TRP A 160 13.60 2.75 2.67
CA TRP A 160 13.96 3.58 3.81
C TRP A 160 14.68 2.71 4.84
N ASN A 161 15.78 3.20 5.39
CA ASN A 161 16.59 2.49 6.39
C ASN A 161 16.62 3.27 7.70
N THR A 162 16.60 2.54 8.81
CA THR A 162 16.74 3.14 10.15
C THR A 162 18.10 3.75 10.37
#